data_e22c3e783210cb46c24f1ded24aded50
#
_entry.id   e22c3e783210cb46c24f1ded24aded50
#
_cell.length_a   1.000
_cell.length_b   1.000
_cell.length_c   1.000
_cell.angle_alpha   90.00
_cell.angle_beta   90.00
_cell.angle_gamma   90.00
#
_symmetry.space_group_name_H-M   'P 1'
#
loop_
_entity.id
_entity.type
_entity.pdbx_description
1 polymer ?
#
loop_
_entity_poly.entity_id
_entity_poly.type
_entity_poly.pdbx_seq_one_letter_code
_entity_poly.pdbx_strand_id
1 'polypeptide(L)'
;MSWPSCPGWAEPVTPRRIAIGAVVLSVVAVLIGVLVGRRIESPADAALDAQPPASGPITVPVERRVLSADLRIRGTLGAVDSTEVTLAASSIGPADDVVVSAPAVGDTVNEGDVILEVGNRPVIALVGDLPMYRDLGPGDLGDDVRLIEEALGRLGYFAKAADDTWDADTSAALDRLYTDRKFAPIGAPPEVTEEVGRLNAEAEAAAKGGDAATLKQAEQALDAATARVGSRLPADEVVLVPRLPARVAKAAVQRGSRIDGAVMTLGSELPQIRSSVAEVDRKLVKPKQRASVQLTDSGGTFEATVVAVASGAGTGGAGPERYAVTLAPTDPPANSFGADVTVTLRVRSTDDKVLVVPAAALSLGGDGSTRVEVVEPQSNDDDQASPTVVEVEPGLTAGGLVEVTPTGKGALEAGDEVVVGTADGTPTSTPDDADPSRG
;
A
#
# COMPACT_ATOMS: atom_id res chain seq x y z
N MET A 1 26.29 21.35 98.48
CA MET A 1 27.09 22.49 99.02
C MET A 1 26.90 23.65 98.08
N SER A 2 26.28 24.62 98.62
CA SER A 2 26.39 26.12 98.54
C SER A 2 26.17 26.74 97.13
N TRP A 3 25.05 27.45 97.12
CA TRP A 3 24.79 28.70 96.34
C TRP A 3 25.74 29.81 96.78
N PRO A 4 25.98 30.84 95.94
CA PRO A 4 25.34 32.13 96.22
C PRO A 4 24.85 32.89 94.94
N SER A 5 23.66 33.42 95.00
CA SER A 5 23.20 34.79 95.26
C SER A 5 23.51 35.90 94.25
N CYS A 6 22.38 36.45 93.73
CA CYS A 6 22.20 37.70 92.99
C CYS A 6 22.93 38.93 93.61
N PRO A 7 23.06 40.10 92.95
CA PRO A 7 21.96 41.05 92.79
C PRO A 7 21.93 41.78 91.41
N GLY A 8 20.87 42.25 90.92
CA GLY A 8 19.93 43.28 91.29
C GLY A 8 20.17 44.57 90.52
N TRP A 9 19.12 45.19 90.08
CA TRP A 9 18.82 46.56 89.72
C TRP A 9 18.34 46.82 88.33
N ALA A 10 17.03 46.65 88.15
CA ALA A 10 16.29 47.31 87.10
C ALA A 10 15.95 48.70 87.55
N GLU A 11 16.43 49.69 86.84
CA GLU A 11 15.94 51.09 87.03
C GLU A 11 14.54 51.22 86.41
N PRO A 12 13.62 52.00 87.05
CA PRO A 12 12.27 52.23 86.55
C PRO A 12 12.32 53.17 85.35
N VAL A 13 11.96 52.66 84.18
CA VAL A 13 11.79 53.47 82.95
C VAL A 13 10.60 54.37 83.18
N THR A 14 10.81 55.68 83.25
CA THR A 14 9.78 56.66 83.44
C THR A 14 8.79 56.70 82.30
N PRO A 15 7.46 56.78 82.52
CA PRO A 15 6.40 56.69 81.51
C PRO A 15 6.59 57.66 80.34
N ARG A 16 7.32 58.73 80.56
CA ARG A 16 7.63 59.77 79.54
C ARG A 16 8.61 59.24 78.47
N ARG A 17 9.55 58.32 78.82
CA ARG A 17 10.51 57.70 77.84
C ARG A 17 9.81 56.66 77.03
N ILE A 18 8.86 55.93 77.59
CA ILE A 18 8.06 54.92 76.82
C ILE A 18 7.15 55.65 75.81
N ALA A 19 6.52 56.75 76.19
CA ALA A 19 5.70 57.55 75.32
C ALA A 19 6.49 58.18 74.16
N ILE A 20 7.70 58.67 74.42
CA ILE A 20 8.58 59.17 73.32
C ILE A 20 9.05 58.06 72.42
N GLY A 21 9.39 56.89 72.95
CA GLY A 21 9.78 55.72 72.17
C GLY A 21 8.63 55.25 71.25
N ALA A 22 7.41 55.20 71.75
CA ALA A 22 6.22 54.85 70.97
C ALA A 22 5.95 55.83 69.82
N VAL A 23 6.08 57.12 70.06
CA VAL A 23 5.90 58.18 69.04
C VAL A 23 6.98 58.05 67.94
N VAL A 24 8.25 57.89 68.36
CA VAL A 24 9.36 57.68 67.35
C VAL A 24 9.14 56.44 66.55
N LEU A 25 8.72 55.31 67.14
CA LEU A 25 8.45 54.06 66.43
C LEU A 25 7.29 54.25 65.45
N SER A 26 6.25 54.96 65.83
CA SER A 26 5.11 55.24 64.96
C SER A 26 5.50 56.17 63.80
N VAL A 27 6.32 57.18 64.03
CA VAL A 27 6.84 58.02 62.92
C VAL A 27 7.73 57.25 61.97
N VAL A 28 8.62 56.35 62.48
CA VAL A 28 9.46 55.52 61.69
C VAL A 28 8.60 54.52 60.88
N ALA A 29 7.59 53.91 61.47
CA ALA A 29 6.67 53.02 60.80
C ALA A 29 5.90 53.73 59.68
N VAL A 30 5.44 54.96 59.89
CA VAL A 30 4.77 55.73 58.82
C VAL A 30 5.75 56.11 57.70
N LEU A 31 7.00 56.52 58.08
CA LEU A 31 7.99 56.81 57.05
C LEU A 31 8.36 55.60 56.22
N ILE A 32 8.52 54.44 56.86
CA ILE A 32 8.77 53.17 56.14
C ILE A 32 7.55 52.82 55.26
N GLY A 33 6.33 52.95 55.75
CA GLY A 33 5.09 52.71 55.02
C GLY A 33 4.95 53.63 53.79
N VAL A 34 5.31 54.93 53.93
CA VAL A 34 5.32 55.83 52.76
C VAL A 34 6.43 55.50 51.78
N LEU A 35 7.60 55.08 52.27
CA LEU A 35 8.73 54.68 51.38
C LEU A 35 8.44 53.39 50.61
N VAL A 36 7.81 52.41 51.26
CA VAL A 36 7.40 51.13 50.61
C VAL A 36 6.18 51.41 49.72
N GLY A 37 5.23 52.21 50.13
CA GLY A 37 4.05 52.57 49.34
C GLY A 37 4.38 53.28 48.02
N ARG A 38 5.48 54.07 48.00
CA ARG A 38 5.98 54.75 46.79
C ARG A 38 6.65 53.77 45.81
N ARG A 39 7.00 52.53 46.22
CA ARG A 39 7.58 51.50 45.36
C ARG A 39 6.54 50.48 44.88
N ILE A 40 5.33 50.54 45.35
CA ILE A 40 4.25 49.68 44.88
C ILE A 40 3.59 50.39 43.69
N GLU A 41 4.00 50.05 42.48
CA GLU A 41 3.28 50.45 41.29
C GLU A 41 1.89 49.78 41.31
N SER A 42 0.87 50.56 41.07
CA SER A 42 -0.49 50.01 41.00
C SER A 42 -0.59 49.03 39.86
N PRO A 43 -1.27 47.88 40.02
CA PRO A 43 -1.54 46.99 38.91
C PRO A 43 -2.23 47.70 37.73
N ALA A 44 -2.92 48.81 37.99
CA ALA A 44 -3.54 49.65 36.97
C ALA A 44 -2.51 50.48 36.17
N ASP A 45 -1.45 50.98 36.84
CA ASP A 45 -0.38 51.72 36.17
C ASP A 45 0.52 50.78 35.37
N ALA A 46 0.82 49.58 35.92
CA ALA A 46 1.53 48.55 35.20
C ALA A 46 0.74 48.00 33.96
N ALA A 47 -0.58 48.02 34.00
CA ALA A 47 -1.43 47.67 32.87
C ALA A 47 -1.50 48.78 31.80
N LEU A 48 -1.28 50.02 32.17
CA LEU A 48 -1.21 51.14 31.21
C LEU A 48 0.17 51.25 30.54
N ASP A 49 1.23 50.79 31.20
CA ASP A 49 2.58 50.69 30.63
C ASP A 49 2.82 49.41 29.83
N ALA A 50 1.96 48.39 29.98
CA ALA A 50 1.93 47.21 29.12
C ALA A 50 1.26 47.58 27.78
N GLN A 51 1.93 48.36 26.97
CA GLN A 51 1.55 48.45 25.56
C GLN A 51 1.66 47.06 24.94
N PRO A 52 0.62 46.58 24.24
CA PRO A 52 0.79 45.38 23.45
C PRO A 52 1.99 45.59 22.53
N PRO A 53 2.83 44.56 22.32
CA PRO A 53 3.95 44.67 21.40
C PRO A 53 3.44 45.22 20.07
N ALA A 54 4.16 46.18 19.50
CA ALA A 54 3.77 46.79 18.23
C ALA A 54 3.46 45.72 17.21
N SER A 55 2.29 45.79 16.59
CA SER A 55 1.87 44.83 15.55
C SER A 55 2.88 44.93 14.43
N GLY A 56 3.73 43.90 14.32
CA GLY A 56 4.73 43.79 13.27
C GLY A 56 4.24 42.90 12.12
N PRO A 57 4.83 43.00 10.93
CA PRO A 57 4.57 42.09 9.85
C PRO A 57 5.02 40.68 10.25
N ILE A 58 4.23 39.66 9.89
CA ILE A 58 4.64 38.25 9.96
C ILE A 58 5.45 37.98 8.73
N THR A 59 6.71 37.58 8.89
CA THR A 59 7.63 37.34 7.79
C THR A 59 8.04 35.88 7.68
N VAL A 60 8.45 35.48 6.48
CA VAL A 60 8.99 34.14 6.17
C VAL A 60 10.20 34.35 5.26
N PRO A 61 11.32 33.64 5.49
CA PRO A 61 12.49 33.76 4.64
C PRO A 61 12.26 33.23 3.23
N VAL A 62 12.80 33.90 2.23
CA VAL A 62 12.90 33.43 0.85
C VAL A 62 13.88 32.27 0.79
N GLU A 63 13.44 31.14 0.26
CA GLU A 63 14.29 29.97 0.10
C GLU A 63 14.76 29.81 -1.36
N ARG A 64 15.94 29.22 -1.54
CA ARG A 64 16.42 28.76 -2.86
C ARG A 64 16.42 27.25 -2.91
N ARG A 65 15.42 26.68 -3.59
CA ARG A 65 15.24 25.22 -3.67
C ARG A 65 14.65 24.79 -5.02
N VAL A 66 14.79 23.49 -5.32
CA VAL A 66 14.03 22.88 -6.42
C VAL A 66 12.56 22.78 -5.98
N LEU A 67 11.65 23.35 -6.77
CA LEU A 67 10.22 23.25 -6.52
C LEU A 67 9.64 22.13 -7.38
N SER A 68 8.92 21.19 -6.78
CA SER A 68 8.26 20.10 -7.48
C SER A 68 6.79 20.02 -7.13
N ALA A 69 5.96 19.89 -8.16
CA ALA A 69 4.55 19.57 -8.01
C ALA A 69 4.39 18.06 -8.09
N ASP A 70 3.89 17.46 -7.03
CA ASP A 70 3.70 16.04 -6.90
C ASP A 70 2.20 15.70 -6.97
N LEU A 71 1.86 14.71 -7.80
CA LEU A 71 0.52 14.12 -7.86
C LEU A 71 0.51 12.86 -7.02
N ARG A 72 -0.36 12.83 -6.02
CA ARG A 72 -0.57 11.63 -5.16
C ARG A 72 -1.84 10.92 -5.57
N ILE A 73 -1.69 9.64 -5.89
CA ILE A 73 -2.81 8.76 -6.27
C ILE A 73 -2.78 7.49 -5.44
N ARG A 74 -3.93 6.92 -5.16
CA ARG A 74 -4.04 5.64 -4.47
C ARG A 74 -4.08 4.52 -5.50
N GLY A 75 -3.54 3.37 -5.11
CA GLY A 75 -3.54 2.18 -5.94
C GLY A 75 -3.43 0.92 -5.08
N THR A 76 -3.46 -0.22 -5.74
CA THR A 76 -3.27 -1.54 -5.12
C THR A 76 -2.18 -2.27 -5.87
N LEU A 77 -1.23 -2.84 -5.14
CA LEU A 77 -0.18 -3.69 -5.69
C LEU A 77 -0.74 -5.10 -5.88
N GLY A 78 -0.78 -5.59 -7.10
CA GLY A 78 -1.36 -6.90 -7.37
C GLY A 78 -0.96 -7.47 -8.73
N ALA A 79 -1.58 -8.58 -9.13
CA ALA A 79 -1.38 -9.18 -10.44
C ALA A 79 -2.16 -8.42 -11.52
N VAL A 80 -1.64 -8.46 -12.74
CA VAL A 80 -2.28 -7.85 -13.92
C VAL A 80 -3.42 -8.72 -14.41
N ASP A 81 -3.09 -9.98 -14.68
CA ASP A 81 -4.02 -11.00 -15.12
C ASP A 81 -4.26 -11.95 -13.94
N SER A 82 -5.51 -12.14 -13.59
CA SER A 82 -5.88 -13.06 -12.52
C SER A 82 -6.85 -14.11 -13.03
N THR A 83 -6.54 -15.36 -12.71
CA THR A 83 -7.39 -16.53 -12.99
C THR A 83 -7.94 -17.03 -11.67
N GLU A 84 -9.24 -17.08 -11.55
CA GLU A 84 -9.92 -17.71 -10.43
C GLU A 84 -9.83 -19.22 -10.57
N VAL A 85 -9.33 -19.89 -9.53
CA VAL A 85 -9.14 -21.33 -9.47
C VAL A 85 -10.30 -21.95 -8.74
N THR A 86 -11.04 -22.80 -9.44
CA THR A 86 -12.08 -23.66 -8.89
C THR A 86 -11.74 -25.11 -9.13
N LEU A 87 -12.09 -25.99 -8.23
CA LEU A 87 -11.92 -27.44 -8.44
C LEU A 87 -13.12 -28.00 -9.20
N ALA A 88 -12.86 -28.91 -10.13
CA ALA A 88 -13.91 -29.67 -10.77
C ALA A 88 -14.49 -30.71 -9.80
N ALA A 89 -15.69 -31.18 -10.04
CA ALA A 89 -16.23 -32.31 -9.29
C ALA A 89 -15.59 -33.62 -9.79
N SER A 90 -15.19 -34.48 -8.86
CA SER A 90 -14.69 -35.82 -9.16
C SER A 90 -15.64 -36.88 -8.60
N SER A 91 -15.72 -38.00 -9.30
CA SER A 91 -16.43 -39.20 -8.87
C SER A 91 -15.54 -40.24 -8.19
N ILE A 92 -14.22 -40.08 -8.34
CA ILE A 92 -13.19 -41.00 -7.83
C ILE A 92 -12.29 -40.35 -6.79
N GLY A 93 -12.44 -39.03 -6.56
CA GLY A 93 -11.74 -38.27 -5.51
C GLY A 93 -12.27 -38.60 -4.11
N PRO A 94 -11.65 -38.02 -3.06
CA PRO A 94 -12.10 -38.22 -1.69
C PRO A 94 -13.48 -37.60 -1.48
N ALA A 95 -14.27 -38.24 -0.57
CA ALA A 95 -15.56 -37.69 -0.19
C ALA A 95 -15.46 -36.46 0.73
N ASP A 96 -14.29 -36.21 1.32
CA ASP A 96 -14.02 -35.10 2.23
C ASP A 96 -13.36 -33.92 1.51
N ASP A 97 -14.00 -32.78 1.57
CA ASP A 97 -13.60 -31.49 1.01
C ASP A 97 -12.94 -30.54 2.01
N VAL A 98 -12.32 -31.12 3.06
CA VAL A 98 -11.61 -30.34 4.09
C VAL A 98 -10.18 -30.03 3.63
N VAL A 99 -9.84 -28.76 3.63
CA VAL A 99 -8.51 -28.25 3.29
C VAL A 99 -7.51 -28.59 4.40
N VAL A 100 -6.48 -29.35 4.07
CA VAL A 100 -5.38 -29.73 4.96
C VAL A 100 -4.21 -28.73 4.85
N SER A 101 -3.91 -28.28 3.63
CA SER A 101 -2.87 -27.29 3.36
C SER A 101 -3.32 -26.34 2.25
N ALA A 102 -3.04 -25.07 2.40
CA ALA A 102 -3.31 -24.03 1.41
C ALA A 102 -2.13 -23.04 1.35
N PRO A 103 -1.85 -22.45 0.17
CA PRO A 103 -0.76 -21.49 0.01
C PRO A 103 -1.13 -20.14 0.63
N ALA A 104 -0.11 -19.36 0.96
CA ALA A 104 -0.27 -17.98 1.40
C ALA A 104 -0.38 -17.03 0.19
N VAL A 105 -1.02 -15.88 0.41
CA VAL A 105 -1.01 -14.79 -0.58
C VAL A 105 0.42 -14.33 -0.83
N GLY A 106 0.81 -14.25 -2.10
CA GLY A 106 2.17 -13.90 -2.53
C GLY A 106 3.07 -15.10 -2.82
N ASP A 107 2.68 -16.33 -2.46
CA ASP A 107 3.44 -17.53 -2.82
C ASP A 107 3.51 -17.70 -4.33
N THR A 108 4.65 -18.21 -4.83
CA THR A 108 4.83 -18.56 -6.23
C THR A 108 4.40 -19.99 -6.46
N VAL A 109 3.63 -20.19 -7.51
CA VAL A 109 3.15 -21.49 -8.00
C VAL A 109 3.86 -21.80 -9.31
N ASN A 110 4.59 -22.91 -9.36
CA ASN A 110 5.21 -23.43 -10.57
C ASN A 110 4.40 -24.61 -11.15
N GLU A 111 4.68 -24.98 -12.38
CA GLU A 111 4.06 -26.16 -12.97
C GLU A 111 4.48 -27.42 -12.20
N GLY A 112 3.50 -28.25 -11.85
CA GLY A 112 3.69 -29.46 -11.07
C GLY A 112 3.69 -29.25 -9.54
N ASP A 113 3.56 -28.04 -9.03
CA ASP A 113 3.47 -27.79 -7.58
C ASP A 113 2.11 -28.25 -7.03
N VAL A 114 2.13 -28.80 -5.81
CA VAL A 114 0.92 -29.05 -5.03
C VAL A 114 0.50 -27.72 -4.42
N ILE A 115 -0.58 -27.15 -4.93
CA ILE A 115 -1.09 -25.84 -4.51
C ILE A 115 -2.11 -25.91 -3.39
N LEU A 116 -2.70 -27.07 -3.18
CA LEU A 116 -3.71 -27.30 -2.17
C LEU A 116 -3.68 -28.78 -1.79
N GLU A 117 -3.98 -29.08 -0.55
CA GLU A 117 -4.19 -30.46 -0.09
C GLU A 117 -5.58 -30.56 0.52
N VAL A 118 -6.40 -31.47 -0.03
CA VAL A 118 -7.80 -31.65 0.35
C VAL A 118 -8.00 -33.10 0.72
N GLY A 119 -8.48 -33.38 1.93
CA GLY A 119 -8.70 -34.77 2.38
C GLY A 119 -7.47 -35.67 2.25
N ASN A 120 -6.24 -35.13 2.48
CA ASN A 120 -4.94 -35.78 2.22
C ASN A 120 -4.68 -36.14 0.75
N ARG A 121 -5.32 -35.47 -0.19
CA ARG A 121 -5.07 -35.60 -1.63
C ARG A 121 -4.52 -34.30 -2.19
N PRO A 122 -3.61 -34.36 -3.18
CA PRO A 122 -3.00 -33.18 -3.76
C PRO A 122 -3.92 -32.51 -4.77
N VAL A 123 -3.86 -31.20 -4.87
CA VAL A 123 -4.30 -30.44 -6.04
C VAL A 123 -3.06 -29.88 -6.72
N ILE A 124 -2.77 -30.35 -7.93
CA ILE A 124 -1.54 -30.05 -8.66
C ILE A 124 -1.84 -28.99 -9.75
N ALA A 125 -1.03 -27.95 -9.81
CA ALA A 125 -1.14 -26.92 -10.85
C ALA A 125 -0.36 -27.35 -12.11
N LEU A 126 -1.04 -27.38 -13.24
CA LEU A 126 -0.46 -27.66 -14.56
C LEU A 126 -0.80 -26.52 -15.54
N VAL A 127 0.01 -26.37 -16.59
CA VAL A 127 -0.28 -25.40 -17.64
C VAL A 127 -1.24 -26.00 -18.67
N GLY A 128 -2.36 -25.31 -18.87
CA GLY A 128 -3.37 -25.65 -19.87
C GLY A 128 -4.44 -24.57 -19.96
N ASP A 129 -5.12 -24.48 -21.06
CA ASP A 129 -6.15 -23.49 -21.38
C ASP A 129 -7.59 -24.02 -21.27
N LEU A 130 -7.75 -25.33 -21.03
CA LEU A 130 -9.03 -26.00 -20.83
C LEU A 130 -9.15 -26.42 -19.35
N PRO A 131 -10.15 -25.97 -18.58
CA PRO A 131 -10.33 -26.44 -17.22
C PRO A 131 -10.71 -27.92 -17.18
N MET A 132 -10.27 -28.63 -16.13
CA MET A 132 -10.73 -30.00 -15.90
C MET A 132 -12.24 -30.03 -15.73
N TYR A 133 -12.90 -31.03 -16.34
CA TYR A 133 -14.36 -31.19 -16.29
C TYR A 133 -14.81 -32.63 -16.07
N ARG A 134 -13.89 -33.59 -16.06
CA ARG A 134 -14.11 -35.02 -15.83
C ARG A 134 -12.89 -35.69 -15.25
N ASP A 135 -13.09 -36.82 -14.60
CA ASP A 135 -12.02 -37.76 -14.26
C ASP A 135 -11.44 -38.38 -15.51
N LEU A 136 -10.12 -38.63 -15.50
CA LEU A 136 -9.42 -39.25 -16.62
C LEU A 136 -8.79 -40.58 -16.20
N GLY A 137 -8.70 -41.52 -17.14
CA GLY A 137 -8.08 -42.81 -16.90
C GLY A 137 -7.90 -43.64 -18.16
N PRO A 138 -7.35 -44.86 -18.02
CA PRO A 138 -7.04 -45.73 -19.15
C PRO A 138 -8.22 -45.95 -20.11
N GLY A 139 -7.99 -45.66 -21.39
CA GLY A 139 -8.96 -45.75 -22.48
C GLY A 139 -9.75 -44.45 -22.73
N ASP A 140 -9.58 -43.41 -21.91
CA ASP A 140 -10.16 -42.10 -22.21
C ASP A 140 -9.47 -41.43 -23.40
N LEU A 141 -10.28 -40.67 -24.17
CA LEU A 141 -9.84 -39.95 -25.36
C LEU A 141 -10.26 -38.48 -25.26
N GLY A 142 -9.37 -37.59 -25.73
CA GLY A 142 -9.73 -36.18 -25.87
C GLY A 142 -8.58 -35.20 -25.70
N ASP A 143 -8.89 -33.91 -25.96
CA ASP A 143 -7.93 -32.81 -25.80
C ASP A 143 -7.48 -32.64 -24.36
N ASP A 144 -8.32 -32.98 -23.37
CA ASP A 144 -7.99 -33.00 -21.96
C ASP A 144 -6.88 -34.02 -21.66
N VAL A 145 -6.91 -35.22 -22.26
CA VAL A 145 -5.82 -36.21 -22.15
C VAL A 145 -4.53 -35.65 -22.70
N ARG A 146 -4.58 -35.10 -23.91
CA ARG A 146 -3.41 -34.49 -24.56
C ARG A 146 -2.79 -33.36 -23.72
N LEU A 147 -3.58 -32.50 -23.14
CA LEU A 147 -3.08 -31.42 -22.25
C LEU A 147 -2.37 -31.94 -21.00
N ILE A 148 -2.88 -33.05 -20.41
CA ILE A 148 -2.20 -33.70 -19.28
C ILE A 148 -0.89 -34.32 -19.72
N GLU A 149 -0.84 -35.00 -20.86
CA GLU A 149 0.40 -35.59 -21.41
C GLU A 149 1.43 -34.50 -21.76
N GLU A 150 1.02 -33.39 -22.36
CA GLU A 150 1.89 -32.26 -22.63
C GLU A 150 2.48 -31.70 -21.33
N ALA A 151 1.66 -31.55 -20.25
CA ALA A 151 2.13 -31.12 -18.96
C ALA A 151 3.12 -32.13 -18.33
N LEU A 152 2.79 -33.42 -18.36
CA LEU A 152 3.68 -34.49 -17.89
C LEU A 152 4.99 -34.52 -18.69
N GLY A 153 4.93 -34.23 -20.02
CA GLY A 153 6.09 -34.09 -20.87
C GLY A 153 6.98 -32.91 -20.51
N ARG A 154 6.40 -31.75 -20.27
CA ARG A 154 7.15 -30.56 -19.80
C ARG A 154 7.83 -30.80 -18.45
N LEU A 155 7.18 -31.56 -17.57
CA LEU A 155 7.73 -31.97 -16.27
C LEU A 155 8.75 -33.11 -16.34
N GLY A 156 8.92 -33.71 -17.52
CA GLY A 156 9.90 -34.81 -17.75
C GLY A 156 9.40 -36.20 -17.36
N TYR A 157 8.12 -36.38 -17.07
CA TYR A 157 7.53 -37.67 -16.72
C TYR A 157 7.04 -38.45 -17.95
N PHE A 158 6.66 -37.78 -19.04
CA PHE A 158 6.16 -38.38 -20.27
C PHE A 158 7.18 -38.17 -21.42
N ALA A 159 7.67 -39.26 -22.01
CA ALA A 159 8.76 -39.17 -22.96
C ALA A 159 8.30 -39.22 -24.44
N LYS A 160 7.04 -39.62 -24.67
CA LYS A 160 6.46 -39.68 -26.03
C LYS A 160 5.92 -38.30 -26.43
N ALA A 161 5.59 -38.15 -27.70
CA ALA A 161 4.74 -37.02 -28.12
C ALA A 161 3.35 -37.22 -27.53
N ALA A 162 2.78 -36.13 -26.97
CA ALA A 162 1.42 -36.16 -26.45
C ALA A 162 0.43 -36.46 -27.59
N ASP A 163 -0.52 -37.33 -27.30
CA ASP A 163 -1.64 -37.64 -28.19
C ASP A 163 -2.98 -37.43 -27.44
N ASP A 164 -4.06 -37.95 -27.92
CA ASP A 164 -5.37 -37.79 -27.32
C ASP A 164 -5.85 -39.07 -26.57
N THR A 165 -4.93 -40.00 -26.25
CA THR A 165 -5.28 -41.32 -25.74
C THR A 165 -4.60 -41.63 -24.42
N TRP A 166 -5.39 -41.85 -23.35
CA TRP A 166 -4.83 -42.29 -22.08
C TRP A 166 -4.42 -43.77 -22.14
N ASP A 167 -3.15 -44.04 -22.26
CA ASP A 167 -2.57 -45.35 -22.30
C ASP A 167 -1.81 -45.72 -21.02
N ALA A 168 -1.10 -46.90 -21.07
CA ALA A 168 -0.29 -47.37 -19.95
C ALA A 168 0.93 -46.46 -19.67
N ASP A 169 1.47 -45.78 -20.69
CA ASP A 169 2.60 -44.86 -20.51
C ASP A 169 2.14 -43.56 -19.84
N THR A 170 0.92 -43.06 -20.14
CA THR A 170 0.30 -41.93 -19.50
C THR A 170 0.05 -42.24 -18.01
N SER A 171 -0.52 -43.44 -17.70
CA SER A 171 -0.70 -43.91 -16.32
C SER A 171 0.65 -43.98 -15.58
N ALA A 172 1.69 -44.54 -16.20
CA ALA A 172 3.02 -44.64 -15.57
C ALA A 172 3.69 -43.27 -15.39
N ALA A 173 3.43 -42.30 -16.24
CA ALA A 173 3.90 -40.94 -16.08
C ALA A 173 3.19 -40.22 -14.88
N LEU A 174 1.88 -40.42 -14.77
CA LEU A 174 1.10 -39.93 -13.64
C LEU A 174 1.58 -40.52 -12.31
N ASP A 175 1.85 -41.84 -12.26
CA ASP A 175 2.39 -42.53 -11.09
C ASP A 175 3.70 -41.87 -10.60
N ARG A 176 4.59 -41.56 -11.53
CA ARG A 176 5.86 -40.89 -11.22
C ARG A 176 5.62 -39.49 -10.64
N LEU A 177 4.72 -38.70 -11.22
CA LEU A 177 4.36 -37.38 -10.70
C LEU A 177 3.85 -37.47 -9.27
N TYR A 178 2.88 -38.36 -9.01
CA TYR A 178 2.32 -38.52 -7.66
C TYR A 178 3.36 -39.00 -6.65
N THR A 179 4.17 -39.97 -7.05
CA THR A 179 5.24 -40.52 -6.20
C THR A 179 6.25 -39.43 -5.81
N ASP A 180 6.67 -38.59 -6.76
CA ASP A 180 7.61 -37.50 -6.51
C ASP A 180 6.99 -36.42 -5.60
N ARG A 181 5.68 -36.24 -5.68
CA ARG A 181 4.92 -35.35 -4.78
C ARG A 181 4.54 -36.02 -3.46
N LYS A 182 4.94 -37.30 -3.24
CA LYS A 182 4.71 -38.13 -2.01
C LYS A 182 3.23 -38.46 -1.76
N PHE A 183 2.48 -38.58 -2.83
CA PHE A 183 1.11 -39.07 -2.79
C PHE A 183 0.97 -40.42 -3.51
N ALA A 184 -0.03 -41.18 -3.13
CA ALA A 184 -0.35 -42.40 -3.84
C ALA A 184 -1.31 -42.10 -5.00
N PRO A 185 -1.03 -42.57 -6.24
CA PRO A 185 -1.98 -42.44 -7.33
C PRO A 185 -3.25 -43.25 -7.06
N ILE A 186 -4.35 -42.89 -7.69
CA ILE A 186 -5.58 -43.69 -7.67
C ILE A 186 -5.49 -44.74 -8.77
N GLY A 187 -5.41 -45.98 -8.39
CA GLY A 187 -5.33 -47.11 -9.31
C GLY A 187 -6.66 -47.49 -9.97
N ALA A 188 -6.63 -48.62 -10.72
CA ALA A 188 -7.83 -49.20 -11.31
C ALA A 188 -8.87 -49.58 -10.22
N PRO A 189 -10.15 -49.44 -10.51
CA PRO A 189 -11.22 -49.93 -9.59
C PRO A 189 -11.06 -51.45 -9.36
N PRO A 190 -11.45 -51.97 -8.17
CA PRO A 190 -11.36 -53.36 -7.82
C PRO A 190 -12.00 -54.29 -8.87
N GLU A 191 -13.14 -53.86 -9.43
CA GLU A 191 -13.90 -54.63 -10.42
C GLU A 191 -13.10 -54.88 -11.72
N VAL A 192 -12.26 -53.87 -12.15
CA VAL A 192 -11.40 -54.01 -13.31
C VAL A 192 -10.29 -55.02 -13.02
N THR A 193 -9.70 -54.97 -11.84
CA THR A 193 -8.63 -55.86 -11.41
C THR A 193 -9.14 -57.32 -11.27
N GLU A 194 -10.35 -57.47 -10.71
CA GLU A 194 -11.01 -58.80 -10.63
C GLU A 194 -11.35 -59.34 -12.00
N GLU A 195 -11.85 -58.51 -12.94
CA GLU A 195 -12.13 -58.90 -14.31
C GLU A 195 -10.87 -59.40 -15.05
N VAL A 196 -9.75 -58.65 -14.91
CA VAL A 196 -8.45 -59.08 -15.47
C VAL A 196 -8.03 -60.44 -14.90
N GLY A 197 -8.14 -60.61 -13.57
CA GLY A 197 -7.83 -61.90 -12.96
C GLY A 197 -8.67 -63.06 -13.49
N ARG A 198 -9.97 -62.84 -13.67
CA ARG A 198 -10.89 -63.84 -14.26
C ARG A 198 -10.53 -64.13 -15.71
N LEU A 199 -10.33 -63.13 -16.55
CA LEU A 199 -9.98 -63.28 -17.96
C LEU A 199 -8.62 -63.94 -18.16
N ASN A 200 -7.64 -63.66 -17.28
CA ASN A 200 -6.36 -64.34 -17.29
C ASN A 200 -6.53 -65.85 -17.03
N ALA A 201 -7.33 -66.25 -16.07
CA ALA A 201 -7.65 -67.65 -15.79
C ALA A 201 -8.34 -68.32 -17.01
N GLU A 202 -9.25 -67.59 -17.69
CA GLU A 202 -9.92 -68.08 -18.89
C GLU A 202 -8.94 -68.26 -20.06
N ALA A 203 -8.01 -67.33 -20.29
CA ALA A 203 -6.97 -67.42 -21.30
C ALA A 203 -6.02 -68.59 -21.02
N GLU A 204 -5.62 -68.80 -19.77
CA GLU A 204 -4.83 -69.97 -19.38
C GLU A 204 -5.57 -71.29 -19.61
N ALA A 205 -6.85 -71.36 -19.35
CA ALA A 205 -7.69 -72.56 -19.56
C ALA A 205 -7.82 -72.83 -21.07
N ALA A 206 -8.07 -71.80 -21.89
CA ALA A 206 -8.12 -71.89 -23.37
C ALA A 206 -6.81 -72.36 -23.93
N ALA A 207 -5.66 -71.90 -23.46
CA ALA A 207 -4.34 -72.34 -23.87
C ALA A 207 -4.12 -73.87 -23.65
N LYS A 208 -4.66 -74.38 -22.52
CA LYS A 208 -4.59 -75.85 -22.24
C LYS A 208 -5.59 -76.65 -23.03
N GLY A 209 -6.70 -76.06 -23.49
CA GLY A 209 -7.74 -76.71 -24.25
C GLY A 209 -7.38 -76.99 -25.74
N GLY A 210 -6.34 -76.34 -26.27
CA GLY A 210 -5.82 -76.62 -27.59
C GLY A 210 -6.60 -76.02 -28.79
N ASP A 211 -7.69 -75.29 -28.53
CA ASP A 211 -8.44 -74.63 -29.59
C ASP A 211 -7.91 -73.16 -29.77
N ALA A 212 -7.29 -72.96 -30.92
CA ALA A 212 -6.64 -71.71 -31.29
C ALA A 212 -7.64 -70.54 -31.39
N ALA A 213 -8.86 -70.77 -31.83
CA ALA A 213 -9.88 -69.71 -31.91
C ALA A 213 -10.36 -69.22 -30.52
N THR A 214 -10.62 -70.15 -29.60
CA THR A 214 -10.99 -69.87 -28.23
C THR A 214 -9.86 -69.17 -27.49
N LEU A 215 -8.61 -69.62 -27.69
CA LEU A 215 -7.45 -68.93 -27.10
C LEU A 215 -7.35 -67.49 -27.55
N LYS A 216 -7.39 -67.27 -28.89
CA LYS A 216 -7.31 -65.90 -29.45
C LYS A 216 -8.40 -64.98 -28.93
N GLN A 217 -9.63 -65.50 -28.78
CA GLN A 217 -10.74 -64.72 -28.21
C GLN A 217 -10.51 -64.35 -26.73
N ALA A 218 -10.00 -65.30 -25.94
CA ALA A 218 -9.70 -65.08 -24.52
C ALA A 218 -8.54 -64.07 -24.33
N GLU A 219 -7.48 -64.19 -25.15
CA GLU A 219 -6.36 -63.24 -25.20
C GLU A 219 -6.84 -61.83 -25.56
N GLN A 220 -7.69 -61.68 -26.59
CA GLN A 220 -8.25 -60.36 -26.96
C GLN A 220 -9.10 -59.74 -25.85
N ALA A 221 -9.88 -60.57 -25.13
CA ALA A 221 -10.66 -60.10 -24.02
C ALA A 221 -9.76 -59.67 -22.84
N LEU A 222 -8.70 -60.43 -22.55
CA LEU A 222 -7.72 -60.12 -21.53
C LEU A 222 -6.96 -58.82 -21.87
N ASP A 223 -6.50 -58.67 -23.10
CA ASP A 223 -5.81 -57.46 -23.56
C ASP A 223 -6.71 -56.22 -23.41
N ALA A 224 -7.98 -56.33 -23.83
CA ALA A 224 -8.94 -55.24 -23.67
C ALA A 224 -9.23 -54.85 -22.21
N ALA A 225 -9.27 -55.86 -21.32
CA ALA A 225 -9.44 -55.59 -19.87
C ALA A 225 -8.16 -55.02 -19.26
N THR A 226 -7.01 -55.52 -19.64
CA THR A 226 -5.70 -55.04 -19.15
C THR A 226 -5.43 -53.59 -19.58
N ALA A 227 -5.86 -53.22 -20.80
CA ALA A 227 -5.77 -51.84 -21.27
C ALA A 227 -6.55 -50.83 -20.40
N ARG A 228 -7.49 -51.30 -19.56
CA ARG A 228 -8.25 -50.49 -18.61
C ARG A 228 -7.59 -50.43 -17.23
N VAL A 229 -6.50 -51.14 -17.02
CA VAL A 229 -5.73 -51.15 -15.77
C VAL A 229 -4.68 -50.03 -15.86
N GLY A 230 -4.67 -49.16 -14.87
CA GLY A 230 -3.72 -48.05 -14.74
C GLY A 230 -4.20 -47.01 -13.77
N SER A 231 -3.36 -46.03 -13.55
CA SER A 231 -3.67 -44.92 -12.68
C SER A 231 -4.63 -43.95 -13.36
N ARG A 232 -5.50 -43.41 -12.53
CA ARG A 232 -6.56 -42.45 -12.88
C ARG A 232 -6.30 -41.12 -12.25
N LEU A 233 -6.71 -40.06 -12.92
CA LEU A 233 -6.59 -38.70 -12.48
C LEU A 233 -7.99 -38.15 -12.08
N PRO A 234 -8.25 -37.93 -10.78
CA PRO A 234 -9.45 -37.21 -10.36
C PRO A 234 -9.46 -35.78 -10.89
N ALA A 235 -10.61 -35.33 -11.32
CA ALA A 235 -10.77 -33.97 -11.86
C ALA A 235 -10.53 -32.87 -10.81
N ASP A 236 -10.69 -33.17 -9.53
CA ASP A 236 -10.48 -32.30 -8.39
C ASP A 236 -9.00 -32.23 -7.91
N GLU A 237 -8.13 -33.11 -8.44
CA GLU A 237 -6.72 -33.16 -8.04
C GLU A 237 -5.78 -32.41 -9.02
N VAL A 238 -6.32 -31.81 -10.08
CA VAL A 238 -5.55 -31.02 -11.04
C VAL A 238 -6.29 -29.72 -11.36
N VAL A 239 -5.53 -28.64 -11.42
CA VAL A 239 -5.97 -27.36 -11.93
C VAL A 239 -5.14 -26.97 -13.13
N LEU A 240 -5.78 -26.80 -14.28
CA LEU A 240 -5.16 -26.29 -15.48
C LEU A 240 -5.27 -24.76 -15.50
N VAL A 241 -4.13 -24.09 -15.60
CA VAL A 241 -4.03 -22.64 -15.67
C VAL A 241 -3.28 -22.22 -16.94
N PRO A 242 -3.67 -21.13 -17.59
CA PRO A 242 -3.10 -20.76 -18.89
C PRO A 242 -1.60 -20.43 -18.84
N ARG A 243 -1.06 -20.08 -17.67
CA ARG A 243 0.32 -19.63 -17.52
C ARG A 243 0.88 -19.89 -16.13
N LEU A 244 2.04 -20.51 -16.07
CA LEU A 244 2.88 -20.68 -14.88
C LEU A 244 4.33 -20.30 -15.23
N PRO A 245 5.14 -19.76 -14.31
CA PRO A 245 4.79 -19.54 -12.91
C PRO A 245 3.77 -18.42 -12.70
N ALA A 246 3.00 -18.53 -11.61
CA ALA A 246 2.00 -17.55 -11.18
C ALA A 246 2.16 -17.26 -9.68
N ARG A 247 1.56 -16.16 -9.21
CA ARG A 247 1.49 -15.85 -7.78
C ARG A 247 0.08 -15.98 -7.24
N VAL A 248 -0.04 -16.42 -6.01
CA VAL A 248 -1.31 -16.41 -5.28
C VAL A 248 -1.71 -14.97 -4.98
N ALA A 249 -2.67 -14.46 -5.75
CA ALA A 249 -3.20 -13.10 -5.57
C ALA A 249 -4.23 -13.02 -4.42
N LYS A 250 -4.96 -14.10 -4.20
CA LYS A 250 -5.94 -14.23 -3.12
C LYS A 250 -6.07 -15.71 -2.73
N ALA A 251 -6.02 -16.00 -1.45
CA ALA A 251 -6.42 -17.29 -0.89
C ALA A 251 -7.86 -17.19 -0.42
N ALA A 252 -8.76 -17.98 -1.02
CA ALA A 252 -10.18 -17.98 -0.64
C ALA A 252 -10.47 -19.06 0.43
N VAL A 253 -9.59 -20.06 0.55
CA VAL A 253 -9.67 -21.13 1.54
C VAL A 253 -8.45 -21.13 2.45
N GLN A 254 -8.60 -21.70 3.63
CA GLN A 254 -7.54 -21.87 4.61
C GLN A 254 -7.62 -23.26 5.25
N ARG A 255 -6.56 -23.67 5.91
CA ARG A 255 -6.53 -24.96 6.61
C ARG A 255 -7.75 -25.14 7.52
N GLY A 256 -8.45 -26.27 7.37
CA GLY A 256 -9.64 -26.61 8.12
C GLY A 256 -10.95 -26.07 7.54
N SER A 257 -10.93 -25.26 6.48
CA SER A 257 -12.15 -24.87 5.78
C SER A 257 -12.65 -25.98 4.86
N ARG A 258 -13.93 -25.90 4.49
CA ARG A 258 -14.50 -26.69 3.40
C ARG A 258 -14.45 -25.89 2.12
N ILE A 259 -14.39 -26.58 1.00
CA ILE A 259 -14.42 -25.96 -0.31
C ILE A 259 -15.85 -25.67 -0.71
N ASP A 260 -16.11 -24.38 -1.05
CA ASP A 260 -17.39 -23.92 -1.59
C ASP A 260 -17.08 -22.82 -2.63
N GLY A 261 -16.92 -23.23 -3.88
CA GLY A 261 -16.55 -22.36 -4.99
C GLY A 261 -15.05 -22.21 -5.20
N ALA A 262 -14.60 -20.97 -5.42
CA ALA A 262 -13.20 -20.69 -5.71
C ALA A 262 -12.29 -20.95 -4.51
N VAL A 263 -11.15 -21.61 -4.77
CA VAL A 263 -10.16 -21.93 -3.72
C VAL A 263 -9.07 -20.85 -3.64
N MET A 264 -8.70 -20.25 -4.73
CA MET A 264 -7.73 -19.15 -4.80
C MET A 264 -7.86 -18.36 -6.10
N THR A 265 -7.15 -17.25 -6.16
CA THR A 265 -6.93 -16.51 -7.40
C THR A 265 -5.43 -16.50 -7.69
N LEU A 266 -5.04 -16.99 -8.85
CA LEU A 266 -3.67 -16.93 -9.36
C LEU A 266 -3.52 -15.72 -10.28
N GLY A 267 -2.42 -15.00 -10.16
CA GLY A 267 -2.11 -13.85 -10.98
C GLY A 267 -0.73 -13.93 -11.60
N SER A 268 -0.40 -13.00 -12.50
CA SER A 268 0.92 -12.97 -13.12
C SER A 268 2.04 -12.88 -12.06
N GLU A 269 3.18 -13.49 -12.35
CA GLU A 269 4.35 -13.48 -11.47
C GLU A 269 4.86 -12.05 -11.21
N LEU A 270 4.79 -11.20 -12.24
CA LEU A 270 5.22 -9.82 -12.13
C LEU A 270 4.10 -8.96 -11.51
N PRO A 271 4.33 -8.41 -10.31
CA PRO A 271 3.35 -7.53 -9.69
C PRO A 271 3.23 -6.22 -10.49
N GLN A 272 2.04 -5.66 -10.49
CA GLN A 272 1.79 -4.31 -11.01
C GLN A 272 0.98 -3.50 -9.99
N ILE A 273 1.18 -2.20 -10.02
CA ILE A 273 0.35 -1.29 -9.26
C ILE A 273 -0.77 -0.81 -10.17
N ARG A 274 -2.00 -1.08 -9.77
CA ARG A 274 -3.20 -0.52 -10.41
C ARG A 274 -3.67 0.70 -9.64
N SER A 275 -3.75 1.81 -10.33
CA SER A 275 -4.19 3.09 -9.80
C SER A 275 -5.11 3.78 -10.80
N SER A 276 -5.64 4.94 -10.43
CA SER A 276 -6.47 5.72 -11.35
C SER A 276 -6.33 7.21 -11.07
N VAL A 277 -6.46 8.01 -12.13
CA VAL A 277 -6.41 9.48 -12.07
C VAL A 277 -7.70 10.09 -12.61
N ALA A 278 -8.01 11.30 -12.15
CA ALA A 278 -9.07 12.10 -12.75
C ALA A 278 -8.63 12.62 -14.13
N GLU A 279 -9.60 13.06 -14.95
CA GLU A 279 -9.31 13.57 -16.29
C GLU A 279 -8.37 14.77 -16.28
N VAL A 280 -8.51 15.67 -15.30
CA VAL A 280 -7.68 16.87 -15.17
C VAL A 280 -6.21 16.52 -14.96
N ASP A 281 -5.91 15.43 -14.26
CA ASP A 281 -4.56 14.97 -13.93
C ASP A 281 -3.99 14.02 -14.99
N ARG A 282 -4.83 13.48 -15.87
CA ARG A 282 -4.41 12.48 -16.87
C ARG A 282 -3.25 12.96 -17.75
N LYS A 283 -3.29 14.25 -18.16
CA LYS A 283 -2.26 14.83 -19.02
C LYS A 283 -0.89 14.98 -18.32
N LEU A 284 -0.90 14.95 -16.99
CA LEU A 284 0.30 15.07 -16.15
C LEU A 284 1.02 13.73 -15.97
N VAL A 285 0.33 12.61 -16.18
CA VAL A 285 0.89 11.26 -16.03
C VAL A 285 1.27 10.72 -17.40
N LYS A 286 2.53 10.32 -17.54
CA LYS A 286 3.09 9.83 -18.80
C LYS A 286 3.75 8.46 -18.62
N PRO A 287 3.71 7.58 -19.63
CA PRO A 287 4.50 6.35 -19.63
C PRO A 287 5.99 6.63 -19.42
N LYS A 288 6.68 5.71 -18.73
CA LYS A 288 8.09 5.78 -18.31
C LYS A 288 8.41 6.82 -17.22
N GLN A 289 7.41 7.48 -16.66
CA GLN A 289 7.59 8.38 -15.52
C GLN A 289 7.86 7.56 -14.25
N ARG A 290 8.85 7.98 -13.46
CA ARG A 290 9.15 7.38 -12.16
C ARG A 290 8.18 7.86 -11.11
N ALA A 291 7.86 6.99 -10.19
CA ALA A 291 7.00 7.26 -9.05
C ALA A 291 7.61 6.66 -7.78
N SER A 292 7.47 7.36 -6.68
CA SER A 292 7.72 6.79 -5.36
C SER A 292 6.42 6.20 -4.82
N VAL A 293 6.50 5.00 -4.30
CA VAL A 293 5.36 4.24 -3.80
C VAL A 293 5.53 4.00 -2.31
N GLN A 294 4.51 4.27 -1.55
CA GLN A 294 4.46 4.02 -0.12
C GLN A 294 3.34 3.04 0.20
N LEU A 295 3.68 1.96 0.92
CA LEU A 295 2.71 1.02 1.48
C LEU A 295 1.90 1.72 2.58
N THR A 296 0.58 1.61 2.50
CA THR A 296 -0.34 2.30 3.44
C THR A 296 -0.21 1.76 4.85
N ASP A 297 -0.05 0.44 5.00
CA ASP A 297 -0.07 -0.23 6.31
C ASP A 297 1.29 -0.20 7.03
N SER A 298 2.39 -0.43 6.30
CA SER A 298 3.74 -0.54 6.90
C SER A 298 4.59 0.71 6.75
N GLY A 299 4.18 1.66 5.90
CA GLY A 299 4.96 2.86 5.59
C GLY A 299 6.22 2.60 4.75
N GLY A 300 6.48 1.34 4.37
CA GLY A 300 7.60 0.98 3.49
C GLY A 300 7.52 1.68 2.14
N THR A 301 8.67 2.10 1.60
CA THR A 301 8.74 2.82 0.32
C THR A 301 9.58 2.08 -0.69
N PHE A 302 9.16 2.12 -1.96
CA PHE A 302 9.89 1.58 -3.10
C PHE A 302 9.60 2.39 -4.36
N GLU A 303 10.35 2.18 -5.42
CA GLU A 303 10.17 2.87 -6.69
C GLU A 303 9.24 2.11 -7.64
N ALA A 304 8.57 2.84 -8.52
CA ALA A 304 7.80 2.26 -9.62
C ALA A 304 7.92 3.11 -10.88
N THR A 305 7.60 2.51 -12.02
CA THR A 305 7.59 3.21 -13.31
C THR A 305 6.22 3.08 -13.95
N VAL A 306 5.66 4.17 -14.44
CA VAL A 306 4.39 4.16 -15.18
C VAL A 306 4.57 3.38 -16.49
N VAL A 307 3.80 2.31 -16.63
CA VAL A 307 3.78 1.47 -17.83
C VAL A 307 2.77 1.99 -18.84
N ALA A 308 1.53 2.25 -18.36
CA ALA A 308 0.45 2.67 -19.21
C ALA A 308 -0.52 3.60 -18.48
N VAL A 309 -1.15 4.46 -19.28
CA VAL A 309 -2.29 5.28 -18.86
C VAL A 309 -3.42 4.99 -19.84
N ALA A 310 -4.59 4.62 -19.34
CA ALA A 310 -5.73 4.29 -20.18
C ALA A 310 -6.16 5.46 -21.07
N SER A 311 -6.55 5.15 -22.29
CA SER A 311 -7.06 6.15 -23.24
C SER A 311 -8.51 6.55 -22.97
N GLY A 312 -9.30 5.63 -22.38
CA GLY A 312 -10.72 5.81 -22.04
C GLY A 312 -10.98 5.78 -20.54
N ALA A 313 -11.90 6.60 -20.06
CA ALA A 313 -12.39 6.53 -18.70
C ALA A 313 -13.18 5.22 -18.46
N GLY A 314 -13.19 4.72 -17.22
CA GLY A 314 -13.92 3.51 -16.84
C GLY A 314 -13.29 2.19 -17.32
N THR A 315 -12.12 2.23 -17.95
CA THR A 315 -11.41 1.03 -18.43
C THR A 315 -10.33 0.59 -17.47
N GLY A 316 -9.90 -0.69 -17.54
CA GLY A 316 -8.81 -1.22 -16.72
C GLY A 316 -9.11 -1.27 -15.22
N GLY A 317 -10.38 -1.39 -14.82
CA GLY A 317 -10.80 -1.45 -13.42
C GLY A 317 -10.90 -0.09 -12.72
N ALA A 318 -10.78 1.02 -13.47
CA ALA A 318 -11.00 2.37 -12.95
C ALA A 318 -12.52 2.68 -12.89
N GLY A 319 -12.91 3.58 -11.97
CA GLY A 319 -14.28 4.09 -11.92
C GLY A 319 -14.70 4.83 -13.20
N PRO A 320 -16.00 5.09 -13.40
CA PRO A 320 -16.56 5.57 -14.68
C PRO A 320 -15.89 6.82 -15.22
N GLU A 321 -15.46 7.76 -14.34
CA GLU A 321 -14.86 9.05 -14.72
C GLU A 321 -13.33 9.08 -14.46
N ARG A 322 -12.72 7.93 -14.26
CA ARG A 322 -11.31 7.82 -13.96
C ARG A 322 -10.56 7.03 -15.01
N TYR A 323 -9.33 7.38 -15.20
CA TYR A 323 -8.42 6.73 -16.15
C TYR A 323 -7.47 5.81 -15.38
N ALA A 324 -7.43 4.55 -15.77
CA ALA A 324 -6.52 3.59 -15.16
C ALA A 324 -5.06 3.97 -15.44
N VAL A 325 -4.23 3.84 -14.43
CA VAL A 325 -2.78 4.01 -14.49
C VAL A 325 -2.15 2.73 -13.98
N THR A 326 -1.33 2.13 -14.80
CA THR A 326 -0.59 0.90 -14.46
C THR A 326 0.88 1.24 -14.27
N LEU A 327 1.46 0.81 -13.14
CA LEU A 327 2.88 0.99 -12.85
C LEU A 327 3.54 -0.36 -12.59
N ALA A 328 4.77 -0.49 -13.06
CA ALA A 328 5.66 -1.60 -12.73
C ALA A 328 6.49 -1.22 -11.51
N PRO A 329 6.36 -1.93 -10.38
CA PRO A 329 7.19 -1.70 -9.21
C PRO A 329 8.61 -2.21 -9.45
N THR A 330 9.58 -1.56 -8.83
CA THR A 330 10.97 -1.99 -8.79
C THR A 330 11.24 -2.50 -7.38
N ASP A 331 11.54 -3.79 -7.27
CA ASP A 331 11.92 -4.46 -6.01
C ASP A 331 10.94 -4.23 -4.83
N PRO A 332 9.65 -4.54 -5.01
CA PRO A 332 8.67 -4.37 -3.95
C PRO A 332 8.92 -5.36 -2.81
N PRO A 333 8.62 -5.02 -1.55
CA PRO A 333 8.75 -5.92 -0.41
C PRO A 333 7.98 -7.23 -0.63
N ALA A 334 8.55 -8.38 -0.20
CA ALA A 334 8.01 -9.71 -0.48
C ALA A 334 6.54 -9.91 -0.06
N ASN A 335 6.11 -9.30 1.04
CA ASN A 335 4.76 -9.45 1.60
C ASN A 335 3.82 -8.29 1.25
N SER A 336 4.12 -7.53 0.19
CA SER A 336 3.30 -6.37 -0.21
C SER A 336 2.23 -6.69 -1.26
N PHE A 337 2.14 -7.93 -1.70
CA PHE A 337 1.14 -8.35 -2.68
C PHE A 337 -0.28 -8.22 -2.10
N GLY A 338 -1.17 -7.56 -2.81
CA GLY A 338 -2.52 -7.23 -2.33
C GLY A 338 -2.61 -5.97 -1.47
N ALA A 339 -1.48 -5.33 -1.14
CA ALA A 339 -1.46 -4.14 -0.29
C ALA A 339 -1.94 -2.88 -1.02
N ASP A 340 -2.59 -2.01 -0.27
CA ASP A 340 -2.91 -0.66 -0.72
C ASP A 340 -1.68 0.24 -0.65
N VAL A 341 -1.51 1.05 -1.68
CA VAL A 341 -0.35 1.92 -1.85
C VAL A 341 -0.74 3.36 -2.18
N THR A 342 0.09 4.28 -1.73
CA THR A 342 0.07 5.67 -2.19
C THR A 342 1.21 5.88 -3.18
N VAL A 343 0.87 6.23 -4.41
CA VAL A 343 1.82 6.50 -5.49
C VAL A 343 2.00 8.01 -5.61
N THR A 344 3.24 8.48 -5.50
CA THR A 344 3.61 9.89 -5.68
C THR A 344 4.37 10.06 -6.98
N LEU A 345 3.77 10.79 -7.91
CA LEU A 345 4.33 11.10 -9.24
C LEU A 345 4.78 12.55 -9.26
N ARG A 346 6.04 12.80 -9.59
CA ARG A 346 6.52 14.16 -9.83
C ARG A 346 6.06 14.60 -11.20
N VAL A 347 5.10 15.54 -11.26
CA VAL A 347 4.45 15.93 -12.51
C VAL A 347 5.05 17.18 -13.14
N ARG A 348 5.61 18.06 -12.31
CA ARG A 348 6.41 19.23 -12.73
C ARG A 348 7.53 19.44 -11.74
N SER A 349 8.65 19.93 -12.20
CA SER A 349 9.80 20.32 -11.37
C SER A 349 10.52 21.45 -12.07
N THR A 350 11.06 22.37 -11.30
CA THR A 350 12.07 23.31 -11.82
C THR A 350 13.35 22.54 -12.09
N ASP A 351 14.07 22.91 -13.17
CA ASP A 351 15.32 22.24 -13.55
C ASP A 351 16.44 22.55 -12.55
N ASP A 352 16.45 23.80 -12.04
CA ASP A 352 17.41 24.29 -11.07
C ASP A 352 16.76 24.72 -9.76
N LYS A 353 17.62 25.11 -8.78
CA LYS A 353 17.16 25.76 -7.56
C LYS A 353 16.70 27.17 -7.87
N VAL A 354 15.41 27.43 -7.68
CA VAL A 354 14.76 28.73 -7.89
C VAL A 354 14.44 29.40 -6.56
N LEU A 355 14.24 30.72 -6.59
CA LEU A 355 13.71 31.45 -5.43
C LEU A 355 12.24 31.09 -5.26
N VAL A 356 11.85 30.75 -4.02
CA VAL A 356 10.48 30.40 -3.69
C VAL A 356 10.00 31.21 -2.50
N VAL A 357 8.75 31.64 -2.57
CA VAL A 357 8.05 32.36 -1.50
C VAL A 357 6.72 31.66 -1.20
N PRO A 358 6.17 31.77 0.01
CA PRO A 358 4.81 31.35 0.29
C PRO A 358 3.81 32.08 -0.63
N ALA A 359 2.78 31.39 -1.11
CA ALA A 359 1.75 32.01 -1.95
C ALA A 359 1.05 33.20 -1.25
N ALA A 360 1.00 33.18 0.10
CA ALA A 360 0.48 34.28 0.91
C ALA A 360 1.33 35.54 0.89
N ALA A 361 2.60 35.46 0.49
CA ALA A 361 3.48 36.63 0.35
C ALA A 361 3.28 37.40 -0.95
N LEU A 362 2.54 36.81 -1.92
CA LEU A 362 2.28 37.44 -3.21
C LEU A 362 1.09 38.39 -3.12
N SER A 363 1.29 39.61 -3.55
CA SER A 363 0.25 40.63 -3.70
C SER A 363 0.11 41.08 -5.16
N LEU A 364 -1.09 41.48 -5.55
CA LEU A 364 -1.36 41.97 -6.91
C LEU A 364 -1.41 43.51 -6.89
N GLY A 365 -0.56 44.16 -7.67
CA GLY A 365 -0.59 45.60 -7.84
C GLY A 365 -1.80 46.04 -8.66
N GLY A 366 -2.21 47.30 -8.52
CA GLY A 366 -3.33 47.87 -9.28
C GLY A 366 -3.09 47.92 -10.81
N ASP A 367 -1.88 47.72 -11.22
CA ASP A 367 -1.39 47.62 -12.62
C ASP A 367 -1.37 46.15 -13.13
N GLY A 368 -1.74 45.20 -12.27
CA GLY A 368 -1.72 43.76 -12.59
C GLY A 368 -0.35 43.10 -12.41
N SER A 369 0.68 43.79 -11.93
CA SER A 369 1.96 43.19 -11.58
C SER A 369 1.86 42.38 -10.29
N THR A 370 2.58 41.26 -10.22
CA THR A 370 2.73 40.51 -8.99
C THR A 370 3.92 41.04 -8.20
N ARG A 371 3.74 41.15 -6.86
CA ARG A 371 4.71 41.80 -5.98
C ARG A 371 4.89 41.02 -4.70
N VAL A 372 6.07 41.12 -4.10
CA VAL A 372 6.38 40.70 -2.74
C VAL A 372 6.84 41.89 -1.91
N GLU A 373 6.51 41.91 -0.63
CA GLU A 373 6.97 42.92 0.31
C GLU A 373 8.13 42.31 1.11
N VAL A 374 9.31 42.90 1.00
CA VAL A 374 10.56 42.48 1.64
C VAL A 374 10.85 43.38 2.82
N VAL A 375 11.12 42.81 3.98
CA VAL A 375 11.55 43.53 5.17
C VAL A 375 13.05 43.37 5.33
N GLU A 376 13.79 44.47 5.24
CA GLU A 376 15.23 44.45 5.53
C GLU A 376 15.48 44.31 7.03
N PRO A 377 16.41 43.43 7.46
CA PRO A 377 16.76 43.29 8.86
C PRO A 377 17.42 44.58 9.34
N GLN A 378 16.74 45.31 10.25
CA GLN A 378 17.26 46.57 10.78
C GLN A 378 18.23 46.35 11.94
N SER A 379 19.26 47.22 11.98
CA SER A 379 20.30 47.22 13.00
C SER A 379 20.05 48.13 14.20
N ASN A 380 18.91 48.83 14.27
CA ASN A 380 18.56 49.74 15.39
C ASN A 380 17.08 49.64 15.80
N ASP A 381 16.82 49.71 17.10
CA ASP A 381 15.55 49.42 17.79
C ASP A 381 14.42 50.50 17.62
N ASP A 382 14.59 51.56 16.85
CA ASP A 382 13.69 52.72 16.90
C ASP A 382 12.93 53.09 15.61
N ASP A 383 13.12 52.37 14.48
CA ASP A 383 12.38 52.69 13.26
C ASP A 383 11.56 51.46 12.80
N GLN A 384 10.24 51.64 12.62
CA GLN A 384 9.38 50.64 12.00
C GLN A 384 9.93 50.33 10.59
N ALA A 385 10.36 49.08 10.38
CA ALA A 385 10.85 48.59 9.10
C ALA A 385 9.77 48.81 8.03
N SER A 386 9.97 49.77 7.15
CA SER A 386 9.07 49.93 6.00
C SER A 386 9.39 48.86 4.95
N PRO A 387 8.43 47.98 4.62
CA PRO A 387 8.67 46.93 3.63
C PRO A 387 8.97 47.54 2.26
N THR A 388 10.00 47.00 1.59
CA THR A 388 10.32 47.37 0.21
C THR A 388 9.54 46.44 -0.73
N VAL A 389 8.85 47.03 -1.71
CA VAL A 389 8.07 46.28 -2.71
C VAL A 389 8.97 45.86 -3.85
N VAL A 390 9.04 44.57 -4.11
CA VAL A 390 9.78 43.98 -5.23
C VAL A 390 8.81 43.34 -6.21
N GLU A 391 8.88 43.76 -7.51
CA GLU A 391 8.09 43.15 -8.56
C GLU A 391 8.70 41.80 -8.96
N VAL A 392 7.82 40.77 -9.07
CA VAL A 392 8.21 39.41 -9.39
C VAL A 392 7.31 38.81 -10.47
N GLU A 393 7.89 37.94 -11.30
CA GLU A 393 7.13 37.07 -12.20
C GLU A 393 6.94 35.71 -11.52
N PRO A 394 5.66 35.26 -11.26
CA PRO A 394 5.41 34.00 -10.65
C PRO A 394 5.57 32.85 -11.67
N GLY A 395 6.28 31.80 -11.26
CA GLY A 395 6.49 30.58 -12.04
C GLY A 395 5.66 29.39 -11.53
N LEU A 396 6.34 28.26 -11.26
CA LEU A 396 5.73 27.04 -10.77
C LEU A 396 5.17 27.24 -9.35
N THR A 397 3.91 26.80 -9.14
CA THR A 397 3.29 26.77 -7.82
C THR A 397 3.17 25.32 -7.35
N ALA A 398 3.68 25.03 -6.15
CA ALA A 398 3.59 23.70 -5.56
C ALA A 398 3.70 23.74 -4.01
N GLY A 399 2.86 22.96 -3.32
CA GLY A 399 2.93 22.82 -1.86
C GLY A 399 2.75 24.13 -1.08
N GLY A 400 2.00 25.09 -1.60
CA GLY A 400 1.81 26.40 -0.98
C GLY A 400 2.97 27.39 -1.24
N LEU A 401 4.00 27.00 -1.98
CA LEU A 401 5.11 27.82 -2.41
C LEU A 401 4.97 28.19 -3.90
N VAL A 402 5.48 29.34 -4.26
CA VAL A 402 5.50 29.85 -5.63
C VAL A 402 6.93 30.22 -6.00
N GLU A 403 7.38 29.75 -7.15
CA GLU A 403 8.61 30.19 -7.79
C GLU A 403 8.45 31.67 -8.18
N VAL A 404 9.46 32.48 -7.89
CA VAL A 404 9.46 33.89 -8.24
C VAL A 404 10.76 34.28 -8.91
N THR A 405 10.64 35.08 -9.96
CA THR A 405 11.76 35.70 -10.67
C THR A 405 11.64 37.22 -10.51
N PRO A 406 12.60 37.91 -9.87
CA PRO A 406 12.59 39.38 -9.79
C PRO A 406 12.62 40.02 -11.16
N THR A 407 11.71 40.94 -11.44
CA THR A 407 11.61 41.64 -12.74
C THR A 407 11.94 43.13 -12.68
N GLY A 408 11.88 43.72 -11.46
CA GLY A 408 12.11 45.14 -11.24
C GLY A 408 13.52 45.50 -10.79
N LYS A 409 13.69 46.75 -10.33
CA LYS A 409 14.99 47.28 -9.84
C LYS A 409 15.35 46.76 -8.44
N GLY A 410 14.45 45.99 -7.76
CA GLY A 410 14.70 45.38 -6.46
C GLY A 410 15.42 44.04 -6.65
N ALA A 411 16.43 43.77 -5.85
CA ALA A 411 17.01 42.43 -5.71
C ALA A 411 16.18 41.63 -4.71
N LEU A 412 15.87 40.36 -5.04
CA LEU A 412 15.33 39.41 -4.11
C LEU A 412 16.32 38.25 -4.03
N GLU A 413 16.81 37.98 -2.82
CA GLU A 413 17.80 36.93 -2.59
C GLU A 413 17.29 35.90 -1.61
N ALA A 414 17.95 34.73 -1.59
CA ALA A 414 17.65 33.73 -0.57
C ALA A 414 18.07 34.22 0.81
N GLY A 415 17.17 34.18 1.76
CA GLY A 415 17.37 34.69 3.11
C GLY A 415 16.64 36.02 3.39
N ASP A 416 16.15 36.70 2.36
CA ASP A 416 15.32 37.90 2.54
C ASP A 416 14.01 37.55 3.22
N GLU A 417 13.51 38.40 4.10
CA GLU A 417 12.26 38.18 4.84
C GLU A 417 11.08 38.80 4.08
N VAL A 418 10.12 37.95 3.61
CA VAL A 418 8.91 38.43 2.92
C VAL A 418 7.69 38.41 3.83
N VAL A 419 6.87 39.45 3.73
CA VAL A 419 5.65 39.59 4.52
C VAL A 419 4.58 38.63 4.02
N VAL A 420 4.03 37.82 4.95
CA VAL A 420 2.92 36.88 4.69
C VAL A 420 1.61 37.31 5.37
N GLY A 421 1.66 38.35 6.19
CA GLY A 421 0.50 38.89 6.92
C GLY A 421 0.91 39.91 7.94
N THR A 422 -0.07 40.53 8.58
CA THR A 422 0.08 41.43 9.75
C THR A 422 -0.49 40.77 10.98
N ALA A 423 0.07 41.03 12.15
CA ALA A 423 -0.40 40.46 13.42
C ALA A 423 -1.83 40.92 13.76
N ASP A 424 -2.34 41.98 13.15
CA ASP A 424 -3.72 42.43 13.31
C ASP A 424 -4.62 41.72 12.33
N GLY A 425 -5.23 40.62 12.79
CA GLY A 425 -6.23 39.85 12.05
C GLY A 425 -7.58 40.58 11.90
N THR A 426 -7.59 41.81 11.44
CA THR A 426 -8.82 42.50 11.08
C THR A 426 -9.03 42.31 9.56
N PRO A 427 -10.05 41.57 9.13
CA PRO A 427 -10.39 41.53 7.72
C PRO A 427 -10.80 42.98 7.34
N THR A 428 -10.17 43.52 6.31
CA THR A 428 -10.58 44.79 5.69
C THR A 428 -12.01 44.65 5.22
N SER A 429 -12.97 45.09 6.06
CA SER A 429 -14.34 45.24 5.63
C SER A 429 -14.40 46.39 4.64
N THR A 430 -14.72 46.09 3.40
CA THR A 430 -15.17 47.04 2.40
C THR A 430 -16.32 47.86 3.01
N PRO A 431 -16.30 49.19 3.00
CA PRO A 431 -17.46 49.95 3.38
C PRO A 431 -18.47 49.92 2.23
N ASP A 432 -19.50 49.12 2.41
CA ASP A 432 -20.73 49.26 1.60
C ASP A 432 -21.73 50.02 2.48
N ASP A 433 -21.63 51.35 2.44
CA ASP A 433 -22.65 52.27 2.94
C ASP A 433 -23.74 52.40 1.87
N ALA A 434 -24.73 51.56 1.97
CA ALA A 434 -26.02 51.84 1.36
C ALA A 434 -27.07 51.92 2.47
N ASP A 435 -27.33 53.13 2.93
CA ASP A 435 -28.45 53.55 3.74
C ASP A 435 -29.80 53.29 3.00
N PRO A 436 -30.70 52.44 3.47
CA PRO A 436 -32.02 52.30 2.94
C PRO A 436 -33.04 53.10 3.76
N SER A 437 -32.91 54.42 3.79
CA SER A 437 -34.00 55.28 4.30
C SER A 437 -34.21 56.48 3.39
N ARG A 438 -34.91 56.24 2.28
CA ARG A 438 -35.79 57.26 1.62
C ARG A 438 -36.53 56.61 0.42
N GLY A 439 -37.84 56.46 0.57
CA GLY A 439 -38.74 56.22 -0.51
C GLY A 439 -39.83 55.26 -0.18
#